data_8fb67ab90d15d372686ff6a66b2645f1
#
_entry.id   8fb67ab90d15d372686ff6a66b2645f1
#
_cell.length_a   1.000
_cell.length_b   1.000
_cell.length_c   1.000
_cell.angle_alpha   90.00
_cell.angle_beta   90.00
_cell.angle_gamma   90.00
#
_symmetry.space_group_name_H-M   'P 1'
#
loop_
_entity.id
_entity.type
_entity.pdbx_description
1 polymer ?
#
loop_
_entity_poly.entity_id
_entity_poly.type
_entity_poly.pdbx_seq_one_letter_code
_entity_poly.pdbx_strand_id
1 'polypeptide(L)'
;RGEMLASIVSLLKNIVVVGSHGKTTTTSLITSIFQETKIDPTIINGGVINSIKNNAKLGKSDWSVLEADESDGSFVHIAPTYSIITNVDREHMDYYESIKDLKNHFIKFINKTPSFGKSFICNDDKINRDLIKLIKNKNFYTFGQKKNSNFIISNIKQSKFFSEFNLKVKLPNKKILNIKSFK
;
A
#
# COMPACT_ATOMS: atom_id res chain seq x y z
N ARG A 1 8.78 17.40 6.23
CA ARG A 1 8.49 16.14 6.97
C ARG A 1 8.80 14.91 6.10
N GLY A 2 8.27 14.82 4.88
CA GLY A 2 8.43 13.65 4.02
C GLY A 2 9.87 13.41 3.57
N GLU A 3 10.66 14.43 3.27
CA GLU A 3 12.08 14.29 2.92
C GLU A 3 12.90 13.73 4.08
N MET A 4 12.64 14.19 5.32
CA MET A 4 13.31 13.65 6.50
C MET A 4 12.91 12.19 6.72
N LEU A 5 11.62 11.86 6.57
CA LEU A 5 11.15 10.48 6.64
C LEU A 5 11.84 9.60 5.59
N ALA A 6 11.91 10.08 4.34
CA ALA A 6 12.62 9.39 3.27
C ALA A 6 14.09 9.13 3.61
N SER A 7 14.77 10.11 4.22
CA SER A 7 16.16 9.96 4.65
C SER A 7 16.33 8.91 5.77
N ILE A 8 15.42 8.93 6.76
CA ILE A 8 15.46 7.96 7.89
C ILE A 8 15.29 6.53 7.38
N VAL A 9 14.36 6.30 6.44
CA VAL A 9 14.06 4.94 5.95
C VAL A 9 14.86 4.55 4.70
N SER A 10 15.75 5.40 4.21
CA SER A 10 16.47 5.18 2.95
C SER A 10 17.32 3.92 2.91
N LEU A 11 17.82 3.48 4.07
CA LEU A 11 18.65 2.27 4.20
C LEU A 11 17.83 1.01 4.49
N LEU A 12 16.51 1.14 4.63
CA LEU A 12 15.62 0.03 4.96
C LEU A 12 14.87 -0.47 3.72
N LYS A 13 14.42 -1.71 3.78
CA LYS A 13 13.44 -2.26 2.84
C LYS A 13 12.05 -1.75 3.24
N ASN A 14 11.49 -0.86 2.44
CA ASN A 14 10.28 -0.14 2.79
C ASN A 14 9.01 -0.80 2.23
N ILE A 15 8.03 -1.06 3.08
CA ILE A 15 6.64 -1.28 2.70
C ILE A 15 5.90 0.03 2.94
N VAL A 16 5.49 0.69 1.87
CA VAL A 16 4.92 2.04 1.93
C VAL A 16 3.46 2.00 1.51
N VAL A 17 2.58 2.45 2.38
CA VAL A 17 1.14 2.57 2.12
C VAL A 17 0.81 4.02 1.81
N VAL A 18 0.19 4.25 0.65
CA VAL A 18 -0.25 5.57 0.18
C VAL A 18 -1.69 5.52 -0.33
N GLY A 19 -2.35 6.65 -0.41
CA GLY A 19 -3.69 6.83 -0.95
C GLY A 19 -4.56 7.69 -0.05
N SER A 20 -5.67 8.19 -0.54
CA SER A 20 -6.52 9.15 0.18
C SER A 20 -7.11 8.56 1.46
N HIS A 21 -7.60 7.31 1.41
CA HIS A 21 -8.24 6.67 2.55
C HIS A 21 -7.68 5.29 2.87
N GLY A 22 -7.76 4.88 4.15
CA GLY A 22 -7.40 3.53 4.60
C GLY A 22 -5.91 3.28 4.79
N LYS A 23 -5.04 4.28 4.64
CA LYS A 23 -3.59 4.18 4.87
C LYS A 23 -3.26 3.63 6.26
N THR A 24 -3.72 4.32 7.30
CA THR A 24 -3.50 3.97 8.71
C THR A 24 -3.96 2.56 9.05
N THR A 25 -5.16 2.19 8.58
CA THR A 25 -5.71 0.84 8.79
C THR A 25 -4.88 -0.22 8.10
N THR A 26 -4.50 0.00 6.85
CA THR A 26 -3.68 -0.95 6.08
C THR A 26 -2.30 -1.12 6.70
N THR A 27 -1.65 -0.02 7.10
CA THR A 27 -0.35 -0.04 7.79
C THR A 27 -0.44 -0.81 9.11
N SER A 28 -1.53 -0.60 9.89
CA SER A 28 -1.77 -1.33 11.13
C SER A 28 -1.95 -2.83 10.92
N LEU A 29 -2.69 -3.24 9.89
CA LEU A 29 -2.87 -4.66 9.55
C LEU A 29 -1.55 -5.32 9.15
N ILE A 30 -0.75 -4.66 8.33
CA ILE A 30 0.58 -5.16 7.94
C ILE A 30 1.48 -5.28 9.17
N THR A 31 1.47 -4.27 10.04
CA THR A 31 2.20 -4.30 11.31
C THR A 31 1.81 -5.51 12.16
N SER A 32 0.51 -5.78 12.28
CA SER A 32 0.01 -6.94 13.04
C SER A 32 0.49 -8.27 12.44
N ILE A 33 0.55 -8.38 11.11
CA ILE A 33 1.10 -9.58 10.45
C ILE A 33 2.58 -9.75 10.81
N PHE A 34 3.38 -8.68 10.81
CA PHE A 34 4.80 -8.75 11.18
C PHE A 34 5.01 -9.14 12.64
N GLN A 35 4.11 -8.76 13.55
CA GLN A 35 4.18 -9.15 14.96
C GLN A 35 4.07 -10.66 15.19
N GLU A 36 3.35 -11.37 14.30
CA GLU A 36 3.26 -12.83 14.31
C GLU A 36 4.52 -13.51 13.69
N THR A 37 5.48 -12.72 13.25
CA THR A 37 6.73 -13.21 12.66
C THR A 37 7.92 -12.89 13.56
N LYS A 38 9.10 -13.42 13.21
CA LYS A 38 10.36 -13.06 13.88
C LYS A 38 10.96 -11.74 13.34
N ILE A 39 10.30 -11.10 12.38
CA ILE A 39 10.76 -9.84 11.79
C ILE A 39 10.24 -8.70 12.65
N ASP A 40 11.14 -7.86 13.12
CA ASP A 40 10.83 -6.67 13.93
C ASP A 40 11.08 -5.39 13.11
N PRO A 41 10.08 -4.94 12.28
CA PRO A 41 10.25 -3.79 11.42
C PRO A 41 10.20 -2.47 12.17
N THR A 42 10.85 -1.46 11.63
CA THR A 42 10.57 -0.06 11.99
C THR A 42 9.18 0.32 11.47
N ILE A 43 8.36 0.91 12.32
CA ILE A 43 6.96 1.25 12.02
C ILE A 43 6.78 2.75 12.14
N ILE A 44 6.13 3.36 11.14
CA ILE A 44 5.79 4.79 11.14
C ILE A 44 4.37 4.93 10.54
N ASN A 45 3.44 5.40 11.36
CA ASN A 45 2.02 5.49 11.01
C ASN A 45 1.46 6.86 11.40
N GLY A 46 0.46 7.33 10.68
CA GLY A 46 -0.20 8.62 10.97
C GLY A 46 -1.02 8.60 12.27
N GLY A 47 -1.58 7.44 12.62
CA GLY A 47 -2.37 7.24 13.84
C GLY A 47 -1.76 6.21 14.78
N VAL A 48 -2.27 6.15 16.00
CA VAL A 48 -1.85 5.14 16.98
C VAL A 48 -2.24 3.75 16.54
N ILE A 49 -1.28 2.84 16.53
CA ILE A 49 -1.48 1.41 16.29
C ILE A 49 -1.68 0.72 17.63
N ASN A 50 -2.85 0.13 17.83
CA ASN A 50 -3.25 -0.48 19.11
C ASN A 50 -2.27 -1.56 19.60
N SER A 51 -1.72 -2.36 18.71
CA SER A 51 -0.83 -3.46 19.04
C SER A 51 0.52 -3.02 19.57
N ILE A 52 1.00 -1.82 19.20
CA ILE A 52 2.24 -1.23 19.72
C ILE A 52 1.99 -0.05 20.67
N LYS A 53 0.72 0.37 20.84
CA LYS A 53 0.28 1.51 21.65
C LYS A 53 1.00 2.82 21.32
N ASN A 54 1.45 2.95 20.07
CA ASN A 54 2.19 4.12 19.58
C ASN A 54 1.95 4.26 18.07
N ASN A 55 2.29 5.41 17.51
CA ASN A 55 2.28 5.65 16.07
C ASN A 55 3.65 5.40 15.40
N ALA A 56 4.71 5.21 16.19
CA ALA A 56 6.04 4.89 15.69
C ALA A 56 6.74 3.89 16.60
N LYS A 57 7.56 3.02 16.01
CA LYS A 57 8.41 2.05 16.68
C LYS A 57 9.70 1.86 15.89
N LEU A 58 10.83 2.00 16.53
CA LEU A 58 12.11 1.58 15.94
C LEU A 58 12.23 0.06 16.04
N GLY A 59 12.37 -0.61 14.93
CA GLY A 59 12.60 -2.05 14.84
C GLY A 59 14.09 -2.42 14.75
N LYS A 60 14.36 -3.71 14.87
CA LYS A 60 15.73 -4.26 14.78
C LYS A 60 16.05 -4.89 13.42
N SER A 61 15.06 -5.07 12.57
CA SER A 61 15.25 -5.64 11.23
C SER A 61 15.56 -4.55 10.19
N ASP A 62 15.98 -4.98 9.00
CA ASP A 62 16.18 -4.13 7.81
C ASP A 62 14.89 -3.75 7.10
N TRP A 63 13.74 -3.98 7.73
CA TRP A 63 12.41 -3.65 7.19
C TRP A 63 11.80 -2.44 7.87
N SER A 64 11.03 -1.68 7.10
CA SER A 64 10.10 -0.69 7.62
C SER A 64 8.72 -0.86 7.03
N VAL A 65 7.70 -0.53 7.82
CA VAL A 65 6.30 -0.42 7.40
C VAL A 65 5.87 1.00 7.70
N LEU A 66 5.48 1.74 6.68
CA LEU A 66 5.15 3.14 6.87
C LEU A 66 3.95 3.59 6.04
N GLU A 67 3.20 4.49 6.64
CA GLU A 67 2.21 5.31 5.97
C GLU A 67 2.90 6.56 5.40
N ALA A 68 2.62 6.90 4.15
CA ALA A 68 3.09 8.13 3.53
C ALA A 68 1.90 8.99 3.11
N ASP A 69 1.96 10.26 3.51
CA ASP A 69 0.91 11.24 3.24
C ASP A 69 1.11 11.86 1.86
N GLU A 70 0.05 11.90 1.08
CA GLU A 70 0.03 12.52 -0.25
C GLU A 70 -0.27 14.01 -0.23
N SER A 71 -0.71 14.58 0.91
CA SER A 71 -1.26 15.93 1.00
C SER A 71 -0.32 17.05 0.53
N ASP A 72 0.99 16.87 0.72
CA ASP A 72 2.04 17.82 0.33
C ASP A 72 2.96 17.28 -0.78
N GLY A 73 2.57 16.18 -1.42
CA GLY A 73 3.35 15.54 -2.47
C GLY A 73 4.69 14.94 -2.04
N SER A 74 5.07 15.05 -0.77
CA SER A 74 6.38 14.62 -0.27
C SER A 74 6.60 13.10 -0.30
N PHE A 75 5.53 12.30 -0.37
CA PHE A 75 5.59 10.85 -0.46
C PHE A 75 6.43 10.37 -1.66
N VAL A 76 6.55 11.17 -2.72
CA VAL A 76 7.38 10.82 -3.88
C VAL A 76 8.88 10.74 -3.56
N HIS A 77 9.34 11.28 -2.43
CA HIS A 77 10.75 11.19 -2.02
C HIS A 77 11.09 9.81 -1.43
N ILE A 78 10.10 9.08 -0.92
CA ILE A 78 10.29 7.75 -0.34
C ILE A 78 10.49 6.73 -1.47
N ALA A 79 11.52 5.89 -1.37
CA ALA A 79 11.77 4.78 -2.29
C ALA A 79 11.18 3.49 -1.72
N PRO A 80 10.03 3.00 -2.22
CA PRO A 80 9.43 1.79 -1.70
C PRO A 80 10.12 0.54 -2.25
N THR A 81 10.33 -0.49 -1.42
CA THR A 81 10.56 -1.86 -1.90
C THR A 81 9.23 -2.48 -2.33
N TYR A 82 8.22 -2.33 -1.49
CA TYR A 82 6.84 -2.65 -1.82
C TYR A 82 5.96 -1.43 -1.57
N SER A 83 5.07 -1.12 -2.49
CA SER A 83 4.10 -0.04 -2.32
C SER A 83 2.67 -0.58 -2.38
N ILE A 84 1.79 0.00 -1.57
CA ILE A 84 0.36 -0.31 -1.56
C ILE A 84 -0.39 0.97 -1.82
N ILE A 85 -1.13 1.01 -2.91
CA ILE A 85 -1.97 2.14 -3.30
C ILE A 85 -3.42 1.76 -3.04
N THR A 86 -4.02 2.35 -2.00
CA THR A 86 -5.39 2.00 -1.57
C THR A 86 -6.44 2.59 -2.49
N ASN A 87 -6.51 3.90 -2.59
CA ASN A 87 -7.41 4.65 -3.46
C ASN A 87 -6.83 6.03 -3.70
N VAL A 88 -7.32 6.74 -4.70
CA VAL A 88 -6.94 8.12 -4.99
C VAL A 88 -8.20 8.93 -5.23
N ASP A 89 -8.47 9.87 -4.35
CA ASP A 89 -9.59 10.80 -4.47
C ASP A 89 -9.12 12.21 -4.86
N ARG A 90 -10.06 13.05 -5.26
CA ARG A 90 -9.80 14.44 -5.60
C ARG A 90 -9.67 15.28 -4.33
N GLU A 91 -8.66 14.98 -3.52
CA GLU A 91 -8.32 15.69 -2.29
C GLU A 91 -7.01 16.49 -2.48
N HIS A 92 -6.76 17.40 -1.54
CA HIS A 92 -5.53 18.22 -1.51
C HIS A 92 -5.30 19.04 -2.79
N MET A 93 -6.40 19.52 -3.39
CA MET A 93 -6.33 20.35 -4.61
C MET A 93 -5.86 21.78 -4.35
N ASP A 94 -5.57 22.13 -3.12
CA ASP A 94 -4.80 23.28 -2.68
C ASP A 94 -3.30 23.12 -2.96
N TYR A 95 -2.80 21.88 -2.95
CA TYR A 95 -1.43 21.56 -3.31
C TYR A 95 -1.28 21.18 -4.79
N TYR A 96 -2.15 20.28 -5.29
CA TYR A 96 -2.10 19.79 -6.67
C TYR A 96 -2.84 20.72 -7.62
N GLU A 97 -2.17 21.17 -8.69
CA GLU A 97 -2.76 22.04 -9.72
C GLU A 97 -3.95 21.36 -10.43
N SER A 98 -3.94 20.04 -10.54
CA SER A 98 -4.97 19.27 -11.22
C SER A 98 -4.95 17.80 -10.81
N ILE A 99 -6.07 17.08 -11.08
CA ILE A 99 -6.11 15.63 -10.94
C ILE A 99 -5.07 14.90 -11.80
N LYS A 100 -4.63 15.51 -12.90
CA LYS A 100 -3.54 15.00 -13.73
C LYS A 100 -2.21 15.12 -13.00
N ASP A 101 -2.00 16.21 -12.31
CA ASP A 101 -0.79 16.42 -11.51
C ASP A 101 -0.72 15.45 -10.34
N LEU A 102 -1.82 15.29 -9.57
CA LEU A 102 -1.93 14.27 -8.54
C LEU A 102 -1.60 12.86 -9.09
N LYS A 103 -2.19 12.47 -10.23
CA LYS A 103 -1.89 11.19 -10.89
C LYS A 103 -0.41 11.06 -11.24
N ASN A 104 0.23 12.12 -11.72
CA ASN A 104 1.66 12.10 -12.05
C ASN A 104 2.54 11.86 -10.82
N HIS A 105 2.19 12.40 -9.67
CA HIS A 105 2.90 12.14 -8.42
C HIS A 105 2.80 10.67 -8.01
N PHE A 106 1.61 10.07 -8.08
CA PHE A 106 1.46 8.63 -7.84
C PHE A 106 2.25 7.77 -8.83
N ILE A 107 2.26 8.14 -10.12
CA ILE A 107 3.06 7.43 -11.14
C ILE A 107 4.56 7.55 -10.84
N LYS A 108 5.05 8.74 -10.47
CA LYS A 108 6.45 8.94 -10.06
C LYS A 108 6.81 8.04 -8.87
N PHE A 109 5.94 7.98 -7.86
CA PHE A 109 6.14 7.14 -6.69
C PHE A 109 6.16 5.65 -7.05
N ILE A 110 5.18 5.16 -7.81
CA ILE A 110 5.09 3.75 -8.23
C ILE A 110 6.33 3.34 -9.03
N ASN A 111 6.83 4.22 -9.91
CA ASN A 111 8.01 3.95 -10.75
C ASN A 111 9.32 3.88 -9.95
N LYS A 112 9.36 4.34 -8.71
CA LYS A 112 10.51 4.14 -7.82
C LYS A 112 10.61 2.72 -7.26
N THR A 113 9.56 1.92 -7.36
CA THR A 113 9.59 0.52 -6.93
C THR A 113 10.60 -0.26 -7.76
N PRO A 114 11.64 -0.86 -7.17
CA PRO A 114 12.70 -1.56 -7.87
C PRO A 114 12.19 -2.85 -8.52
N SER A 115 12.96 -3.43 -9.44
CA SER A 115 12.57 -4.64 -10.18
C SER A 115 12.36 -5.87 -9.28
N PHE A 116 13.06 -5.94 -8.16
CA PHE A 116 12.91 -7.00 -7.17
C PHE A 116 11.74 -6.76 -6.18
N GLY A 117 11.18 -5.54 -6.16
CA GLY A 117 10.00 -5.19 -5.39
C GLY A 117 8.71 -5.29 -6.20
N LYS A 118 7.60 -4.83 -5.66
CA LYS A 118 6.28 -4.76 -6.34
C LYS A 118 5.42 -3.64 -5.79
N SER A 119 4.62 -3.06 -6.68
CA SER A 119 3.50 -2.20 -6.28
C SER A 119 2.20 -3.00 -6.27
N PHE A 120 1.36 -2.78 -5.28
CA PHE A 120 0.02 -3.35 -5.17
C PHE A 120 -0.99 -2.22 -5.28
N ILE A 121 -1.87 -2.28 -6.29
CA ILE A 121 -2.77 -1.19 -6.63
C ILE A 121 -4.22 -1.67 -6.56
N CYS A 122 -5.04 -1.00 -5.76
CA CYS A 122 -6.47 -1.30 -5.66
C CYS A 122 -7.17 -1.03 -7.01
N ASN A 123 -7.73 -2.08 -7.60
CA ASN A 123 -8.41 -2.01 -8.90
C ASN A 123 -9.89 -1.63 -8.78
N ASP A 124 -10.42 -1.57 -7.57
CA ASP A 124 -11.81 -1.15 -7.36
C ASP A 124 -11.97 0.36 -7.46
N ASP A 125 -10.91 1.11 -7.17
CA ASP A 125 -10.88 2.55 -7.32
C ASP A 125 -10.81 2.99 -8.79
N LYS A 126 -11.54 4.05 -9.15
CA LYS A 126 -11.64 4.54 -10.54
C LYS A 126 -10.34 5.21 -10.99
N ILE A 127 -9.75 6.04 -10.14
CA ILE A 127 -8.54 6.79 -10.47
C ILE A 127 -7.35 5.84 -10.55
N ASN A 128 -7.27 4.86 -9.66
CA ASN A 128 -6.25 3.80 -9.74
C ASN A 128 -6.31 3.04 -11.08
N ARG A 129 -7.51 2.74 -11.59
CA ARG A 129 -7.63 2.11 -12.92
C ARG A 129 -7.08 2.98 -14.04
N ASP A 130 -7.20 4.28 -13.92
CA ASP A 130 -6.59 5.20 -14.90
C ASP A 130 -5.06 5.25 -14.72
N LEU A 131 -4.56 5.25 -13.48
CA LEU A 131 -3.12 5.15 -13.20
C LEU A 131 -2.51 3.88 -13.82
N ILE A 132 -3.18 2.73 -13.64
CA ILE A 132 -2.73 1.43 -14.17
C ILE A 132 -2.52 1.46 -15.70
N LYS A 133 -3.34 2.21 -16.42
CA LYS A 133 -3.20 2.38 -17.88
C LYS A 133 -1.96 3.21 -18.26
N LEU A 134 -1.57 4.15 -17.40
CA LEU A 134 -0.49 5.10 -17.65
C LEU A 134 0.88 4.57 -17.18
N ILE A 135 0.92 3.60 -16.26
CA ILE A 135 2.16 3.01 -15.76
C ILE A 135 2.82 2.20 -16.87
N LYS A 136 4.01 2.62 -17.28
CA LYS A 136 4.81 1.95 -18.34
C LYS A 136 5.47 0.68 -17.82
N ASN A 137 6.04 0.74 -16.61
CA ASN A 137 6.66 -0.41 -15.97
C ASN A 137 5.58 -1.31 -15.35
N LYS A 138 5.42 -2.53 -15.89
CA LYS A 138 4.43 -3.51 -15.41
C LYS A 138 4.83 -4.22 -14.11
N ASN A 139 5.67 -3.59 -13.28
CA ASN A 139 6.13 -4.13 -12.01
C ASN A 139 5.11 -3.95 -10.87
N PHE A 140 3.84 -4.30 -11.13
CA PHE A 140 2.77 -4.21 -10.14
C PHE A 140 1.80 -5.38 -10.22
N TYR A 141 1.07 -5.56 -9.14
CA TYR A 141 -0.13 -6.39 -9.06
C TYR A 141 -1.33 -5.54 -8.71
N THR A 142 -2.50 -6.02 -9.11
CA THR A 142 -3.78 -5.39 -8.76
C THR A 142 -4.55 -6.24 -7.76
N PHE A 143 -5.26 -5.61 -6.84
CA PHE A 143 -6.13 -6.28 -5.89
C PHE A 143 -7.51 -5.62 -5.83
N GLY A 144 -8.52 -6.36 -5.35
CA GLY A 144 -9.88 -5.86 -5.18
C GLY A 144 -10.93 -6.91 -5.55
N GLN A 145 -12.18 -6.48 -5.70
CA GLN A 145 -13.31 -7.35 -6.04
C GLN A 145 -13.48 -7.55 -7.56
N LYS A 146 -12.84 -6.71 -8.36
CA LYS A 146 -12.96 -6.81 -9.83
C LYS A 146 -12.30 -8.07 -10.38
N LYS A 147 -13.02 -8.78 -11.26
CA LYS A 147 -12.61 -10.07 -11.87
C LYS A 147 -11.28 -10.03 -12.63
N ASN A 148 -10.86 -8.85 -13.09
CA ASN A 148 -9.60 -8.65 -13.81
C ASN A 148 -8.40 -8.33 -12.89
N SER A 149 -8.57 -8.31 -11.57
CA SER A 149 -7.48 -8.15 -10.62
C SER A 149 -6.61 -9.41 -10.53
N ASN A 150 -5.36 -9.26 -10.05
CA ASN A 150 -4.47 -10.37 -9.75
C ASN A 150 -4.88 -11.07 -8.44
N PHE A 151 -5.25 -10.28 -7.43
CA PHE A 151 -5.79 -10.73 -6.16
C PHE A 151 -7.26 -10.36 -6.11
N ILE A 152 -8.14 -11.34 -6.19
CA ILE A 152 -9.60 -11.13 -6.25
C ILE A 152 -10.22 -11.54 -4.94
N ILE A 153 -10.85 -10.59 -4.27
CA ILE A 153 -11.60 -10.80 -3.05
C ILE A 153 -13.07 -10.98 -3.42
N SER A 154 -13.73 -11.97 -2.84
CA SER A 154 -15.16 -12.25 -3.07
C SER A 154 -15.83 -12.84 -1.84
N ASN A 155 -17.15 -12.87 -1.84
CA ASN A 155 -17.97 -13.45 -0.75
C ASN A 155 -17.61 -12.85 0.62
N ILE A 156 -17.44 -11.53 0.67
CA ILE A 156 -17.11 -10.81 1.90
C ILE A 156 -18.29 -10.89 2.86
N LYS A 157 -18.03 -11.41 4.05
CA LYS A 157 -18.96 -11.41 5.19
C LYS A 157 -18.29 -10.65 6.33
N GLN A 158 -18.98 -9.66 6.84
CA GLN A 158 -18.48 -8.86 7.98
C GLN A 158 -19.31 -9.14 9.22
N SER A 159 -18.65 -9.33 10.33
CA SER A 159 -19.22 -9.36 11.66
C SER A 159 -18.60 -8.25 12.52
N LYS A 160 -19.06 -8.12 13.77
CA LYS A 160 -18.53 -7.14 14.70
C LYS A 160 -17.01 -7.32 14.98
N PHE A 161 -16.50 -8.53 14.89
CA PHE A 161 -15.14 -8.87 15.35
C PHE A 161 -14.22 -9.39 14.24
N PHE A 162 -14.75 -9.82 13.10
CA PHE A 162 -13.96 -10.38 12.00
C PHE A 162 -14.61 -10.16 10.64
N SER A 163 -13.78 -10.24 9.61
CA SER A 163 -14.22 -10.30 8.21
C SER A 163 -13.78 -11.63 7.61
N GLU A 164 -14.69 -12.32 6.93
CA GLU A 164 -14.44 -13.55 6.20
C GLU A 164 -14.60 -13.30 4.71
N PHE A 165 -13.69 -13.82 3.89
CA PHE A 165 -13.76 -13.67 2.44
C PHE A 165 -13.06 -14.82 1.71
N ASN A 166 -13.36 -14.97 0.43
CA ASN A 166 -12.63 -15.85 -0.46
C ASN A 166 -11.57 -15.03 -1.22
N LEU A 167 -10.37 -15.59 -1.36
CA LEU A 167 -9.27 -14.99 -2.09
C LEU A 167 -8.88 -15.88 -3.28
N LYS A 168 -8.90 -15.30 -4.48
CA LYS A 168 -8.37 -15.92 -5.70
C LYS A 168 -7.14 -15.17 -6.15
N VAL A 169 -6.00 -15.86 -6.25
CA VAL A 169 -4.72 -15.30 -6.67
C VAL A 169 -4.36 -15.81 -8.04
N LYS A 170 -4.11 -14.91 -8.98
CA LYS A 170 -3.60 -15.19 -10.33
C LYS A 170 -2.10 -14.95 -10.36
N LEU A 171 -1.30 -16.00 -10.38
CA LEU A 171 0.16 -15.92 -10.45
C LEU A 171 0.67 -15.70 -11.87
N PRO A 172 1.88 -15.14 -12.05
CA PRO A 172 2.47 -14.86 -13.38
C PRO A 172 2.59 -16.11 -14.27
N ASN A 173 2.82 -17.28 -13.69
CA ASN A 173 2.90 -18.58 -14.40
C ASN A 173 1.53 -19.17 -14.78
N LYS A 174 0.47 -18.36 -14.81
CA LYS A 174 -0.93 -18.74 -15.03
C LYS A 174 -1.52 -19.69 -13.98
N LYS A 175 -0.79 -20.02 -12.93
CA LYS A 175 -1.32 -20.79 -11.80
C LYS A 175 -2.34 -19.95 -11.03
N ILE A 176 -3.44 -20.57 -10.64
CA ILE A 176 -4.50 -19.94 -9.84
C ILE A 176 -4.55 -20.63 -8.49
N LEU A 177 -4.47 -19.83 -7.43
CA LEU A 177 -4.72 -20.28 -6.07
C LEU A 177 -6.09 -19.77 -5.64
N ASN A 178 -6.87 -20.65 -5.02
CA ASN A 178 -8.16 -20.30 -4.43
C ASN A 178 -8.11 -20.63 -2.93
N ILE A 179 -8.26 -19.61 -2.10
CA ILE A 179 -8.36 -19.74 -0.65
C ILE A 179 -9.79 -19.40 -0.28
N LYS A 180 -10.49 -20.36 0.32
CA LYS A 180 -11.86 -20.17 0.79
C LYS A 180 -11.82 -19.85 2.28
N SER A 181 -12.72 -18.97 2.70
CA SER A 181 -12.92 -18.66 4.13
C SER A 181 -11.65 -18.14 4.81
N PHE A 182 -11.02 -17.14 4.21
CA PHE A 182 -9.93 -16.42 4.86
C PHE A 182 -10.54 -15.53 5.96
N LYS A 183 -10.06 -15.69 7.21
CA LYS A 183 -10.51 -14.92 8.38
C LYS A 183 -9.40 -14.04 8.91
#